data_d6fa157a93cbaa1d675bd173d8dbb0e4
#
_entry.id   d6fa157a93cbaa1d675bd173d8dbb0e4
#
_cell.length_a   1.000
_cell.length_b   1.000
_cell.length_c   1.000
_cell.angle_alpha   90.00
_cell.angle_beta   90.00
_cell.angle_gamma   90.00
#
_symmetry.space_group_name_H-M   'P 1'
#
loop_
_entity.id
_entity.type
_entity.pdbx_description
1 polymer ?
#
loop_
_entity_poly.entity_id
_entity_poly.type
_entity_poly.pdbx_seq_one_letter_code
_entity_poly.pdbx_strand_id
1 'polypeptide(L)'
;LIFVSLPRISNESSMTQDNSIVIREYLTTDKEVVMNLIKLNTPNFFAKEEVNDLSNYLDKEIELYYVLLVDGKVVGCGGINFAEKRTIGKISWDIMHPDYQGKSLGKKLLRYRIEVLKAIPSIKKITVRTSQLAYKFYEKQGFTLNEIKRNYWADGFDMYSMQYNEL
;
A
#
# COMPACT_ATOMS: atom_id res chain seq x y z
N LEU A 1 37.66 -14.96 56.90
CA LEU A 1 37.24 -15.13 55.50
C LEU A 1 35.99 -14.28 55.28
N ILE A 2 36.14 -13.16 54.58
CA ILE A 2 35.06 -12.23 54.27
C ILE A 2 34.65 -12.55 52.82
N PHE A 3 33.41 -13.03 52.60
CA PHE A 3 32.83 -13.16 51.26
C PHE A 3 32.29 -11.82 50.84
N VAL A 4 32.95 -11.18 49.81
CA VAL A 4 32.44 -10.00 49.13
C VAL A 4 31.51 -10.49 48.02
N SER A 5 30.23 -10.18 48.17
CA SER A 5 29.21 -10.44 47.14
C SER A 5 29.35 -9.38 46.07
N LEU A 6 29.64 -9.79 44.83
CA LEU A 6 29.61 -8.94 43.63
C LEU A 6 28.17 -8.63 43.19
N PRO A 7 27.83 -7.42 42.82
CA PRO A 7 26.51 -7.09 42.32
C PRO A 7 26.29 -7.75 40.94
N ARG A 8 25.16 -8.48 40.80
CA ARG A 8 24.66 -8.93 39.50
C ARG A 8 24.29 -7.71 38.68
N ILE A 9 25.01 -7.46 37.60
CA ILE A 9 24.61 -6.52 36.54
C ILE A 9 23.53 -7.25 35.73
N SER A 10 22.27 -6.91 35.99
CA SER A 10 21.18 -7.26 35.10
C SER A 10 21.27 -6.42 33.83
N ASN A 11 21.90 -6.94 32.80
CA ASN A 11 21.73 -6.45 31.44
C ASN A 11 20.32 -6.82 30.97
N GLU A 12 19.35 -6.00 31.26
CA GLU A 12 18.14 -5.92 30.46
C GLU A 12 18.51 -5.21 29.15
N SER A 13 19.00 -6.00 28.18
CA SER A 13 18.99 -5.58 26.80
C SER A 13 17.52 -5.46 26.40
N SER A 14 17.04 -4.23 26.25
CA SER A 14 15.79 -3.94 25.54
C SER A 14 15.95 -4.48 24.12
N MET A 15 15.45 -5.69 23.88
CA MET A 15 15.20 -6.21 22.54
C MET A 15 14.15 -5.28 21.94
N THR A 16 14.58 -4.30 21.16
CA THR A 16 13.72 -3.69 20.17
C THR A 16 13.30 -4.81 19.24
N GLN A 17 12.05 -5.27 19.37
CA GLN A 17 11.44 -6.16 18.38
C GLN A 17 11.47 -5.43 17.05
N ASP A 18 12.45 -5.78 16.22
CA ASP A 18 12.50 -5.33 14.83
C ASP A 18 11.39 -6.11 14.13
N ASN A 19 10.22 -5.48 14.01
CA ASN A 19 9.06 -6.10 13.37
C ASN A 19 9.44 -6.54 11.97
N SER A 20 9.33 -7.84 11.67
CA SER A 20 9.65 -8.33 10.33
C SER A 20 8.62 -7.83 9.32
N ILE A 21 9.08 -7.00 8.38
CA ILE A 21 8.26 -6.46 7.28
C ILE A 21 8.59 -7.24 6.01
N VAL A 22 7.57 -7.86 5.41
CA VAL A 22 7.68 -8.62 4.17
C VAL A 22 6.68 -8.09 3.15
N ILE A 23 7.13 -7.89 1.90
CA ILE A 23 6.26 -7.64 0.76
C ILE A 23 6.38 -8.86 -0.16
N ARG A 24 5.24 -9.45 -0.53
CA ARG A 24 5.18 -10.58 -1.45
C ARG A 24 3.99 -10.47 -2.40
N GLU A 25 4.02 -11.26 -3.43
CA GLU A 25 2.86 -11.38 -4.33
C GLU A 25 1.62 -11.88 -3.57
N TYR A 26 0.48 -11.37 -4.00
CA TYR A 26 -0.84 -11.80 -3.54
C TYR A 26 -1.11 -13.24 -3.97
N LEU A 27 -1.70 -14.00 -3.06
CA LEU A 27 -2.25 -15.33 -3.33
C LEU A 27 -3.77 -15.29 -3.21
N THR A 28 -4.46 -16.18 -3.91
CA THR A 28 -5.94 -16.25 -3.84
C THR A 28 -6.45 -16.49 -2.42
N THR A 29 -5.65 -17.14 -1.59
CA THR A 29 -5.90 -17.34 -0.14
C THR A 29 -5.86 -16.04 0.67
N ASP A 30 -5.28 -14.96 0.13
CA ASP A 30 -5.27 -13.65 0.80
C ASP A 30 -6.56 -12.85 0.58
N LYS A 31 -7.47 -13.32 -0.29
CA LYS A 31 -8.67 -12.55 -0.68
C LYS A 31 -9.47 -12.10 0.54
N GLU A 32 -9.71 -12.98 1.49
CA GLU A 32 -10.53 -12.67 2.67
C GLU A 32 -9.92 -11.54 3.51
N VAL A 33 -8.62 -11.60 3.78
CA VAL A 33 -7.93 -10.56 4.56
C VAL A 33 -7.87 -9.24 3.80
N VAL A 34 -7.64 -9.24 2.48
CA VAL A 34 -7.67 -8.04 1.64
C VAL A 34 -9.06 -7.41 1.62
N MET A 35 -10.12 -8.21 1.49
CA MET A 35 -11.50 -7.71 1.58
C MET A 35 -11.83 -7.15 2.96
N ASN A 36 -11.23 -7.69 4.03
CA ASN A 36 -11.36 -7.10 5.35
C ASN A 36 -10.66 -5.74 5.46
N LEU A 37 -9.50 -5.57 4.83
CA LEU A 37 -8.77 -4.28 4.83
C LEU A 37 -9.61 -3.15 4.22
N ILE A 38 -10.28 -3.37 3.09
CA ILE A 38 -11.14 -2.32 2.50
C ILE A 38 -12.35 -2.03 3.39
N LYS A 39 -12.98 -3.04 3.99
CA LYS A 39 -14.11 -2.85 4.91
C LYS A 39 -13.73 -2.00 6.12
N LEU A 40 -12.55 -2.21 6.69
CA LEU A 40 -12.01 -1.40 7.80
C LEU A 40 -11.78 0.07 7.42
N ASN A 41 -11.60 0.35 6.13
CA ASN A 41 -11.38 1.70 5.59
C ASN A 41 -12.64 2.33 4.97
N THR A 42 -13.78 1.64 5.02
CA THR A 42 -15.07 2.10 4.50
C THR A 42 -15.94 2.58 5.67
N PRO A 43 -16.59 3.76 5.61
CA PRO A 43 -16.63 4.71 4.48
C PRO A 43 -15.53 5.79 4.54
N ASN A 44 -14.57 5.72 5.45
CA ASN A 44 -13.65 6.83 5.73
C ASN A 44 -12.74 7.17 4.55
N PHE A 45 -12.26 6.15 3.80
CA PHE A 45 -11.35 6.31 2.66
C PHE A 45 -11.89 5.73 1.37
N PHE A 46 -12.85 4.81 1.45
CA PHE A 46 -13.49 4.15 0.30
C PHE A 46 -15.00 4.25 0.41
N ALA A 47 -15.67 4.45 -0.73
CA ALA A 47 -17.12 4.36 -0.81
C ALA A 47 -17.58 2.90 -0.64
N LYS A 48 -18.83 2.68 -0.23
CA LYS A 48 -19.38 1.33 -0.02
C LYS A 48 -19.37 0.49 -1.29
N GLU A 49 -19.59 1.12 -2.42
CA GLU A 49 -19.62 0.51 -3.76
C GLU A 49 -18.26 -0.09 -4.13
N GLU A 50 -17.16 0.57 -3.71
CA GLU A 50 -15.80 0.14 -4.00
C GLU A 50 -15.43 -1.21 -3.37
N VAL A 51 -16.15 -1.65 -2.33
CA VAL A 51 -15.96 -2.99 -1.73
C VAL A 51 -16.27 -4.08 -2.76
N ASN A 52 -17.35 -3.94 -3.52
CA ASN A 52 -17.69 -4.89 -4.59
C ASN A 52 -16.75 -4.76 -5.77
N ASP A 53 -16.32 -3.54 -6.09
CA ASP A 53 -15.38 -3.28 -7.19
C ASP A 53 -14.02 -3.94 -6.90
N LEU A 54 -13.52 -3.85 -5.66
CA LEU A 54 -12.31 -4.57 -5.27
C LEU A 54 -12.47 -6.08 -5.39
N SER A 55 -13.61 -6.65 -4.97
CA SER A 55 -13.85 -8.10 -5.10
C SER A 55 -13.78 -8.54 -6.56
N ASN A 56 -14.44 -7.80 -7.47
CA ASN A 56 -14.39 -8.07 -8.91
C ASN A 56 -12.98 -7.92 -9.47
N TYR A 57 -12.25 -6.88 -9.05
CA TYR A 57 -10.86 -6.68 -9.44
C TYR A 57 -9.96 -7.85 -9.03
N LEU A 58 -10.07 -8.32 -7.79
CA LEU A 58 -9.29 -9.45 -7.28
C LEU A 58 -9.58 -10.75 -8.04
N ASP A 59 -10.80 -10.92 -8.57
CA ASP A 59 -11.18 -12.13 -9.30
C ASP A 59 -10.82 -12.09 -10.80
N LYS A 60 -10.77 -10.89 -11.41
CA LYS A 60 -10.79 -10.78 -12.88
C LYS A 60 -9.74 -9.83 -13.47
N GLU A 61 -9.19 -8.90 -12.69
CA GLU A 61 -8.43 -7.77 -13.24
C GLU A 61 -7.01 -7.66 -12.72
N ILE A 62 -6.60 -8.56 -11.81
CA ILE A 62 -5.23 -8.57 -11.28
C ILE A 62 -4.23 -8.84 -12.42
N GLU A 63 -3.22 -7.96 -12.53
CA GLU A 63 -2.02 -8.22 -13.32
C GLU A 63 -0.82 -8.48 -12.39
N LEU A 64 -0.48 -7.51 -11.52
CA LEU A 64 0.45 -7.70 -10.40
C LEU A 64 -0.21 -7.14 -9.14
N TYR A 65 -0.26 -7.93 -8.10
CA TYR A 65 -0.82 -7.51 -6.82
C TYR A 65 0.04 -8.00 -5.67
N TYR A 66 0.23 -7.16 -4.67
CA TYR A 66 1.13 -7.43 -3.56
C TYR A 66 0.44 -7.25 -2.22
N VAL A 67 0.89 -8.00 -1.23
CA VAL A 67 0.52 -7.83 0.17
C VAL A 67 1.76 -7.47 0.99
N LEU A 68 1.57 -6.61 1.98
CA LEU A 68 2.58 -6.23 2.96
C LEU A 68 2.21 -6.87 4.30
N LEU A 69 3.17 -7.59 4.87
CA LEU A 69 3.03 -8.28 6.14
C LEU A 69 3.93 -7.62 7.20
N VAL A 70 3.41 -7.58 8.42
CA VAL A 70 4.16 -7.25 9.63
C VAL A 70 4.00 -8.43 10.59
N ASP A 71 5.10 -9.04 11.00
CA ASP A 71 5.12 -10.23 11.86
C ASP A 71 4.18 -11.34 11.36
N GLY A 72 4.20 -11.58 10.05
CA GLY A 72 3.38 -12.62 9.41
C GLY A 72 1.91 -12.26 9.17
N LYS A 73 1.44 -11.09 9.60
CA LYS A 73 0.06 -10.63 9.37
C LYS A 73 -0.01 -9.70 8.18
N VAL A 74 -0.93 -9.92 7.25
CA VAL A 74 -1.23 -9.01 6.15
C VAL A 74 -1.88 -7.74 6.70
N VAL A 75 -1.20 -6.60 6.53
CA VAL A 75 -1.64 -5.30 7.02
C VAL A 75 -1.78 -4.25 5.92
N GLY A 76 -1.39 -4.57 4.71
CA GLY A 76 -1.55 -3.69 3.55
C GLY A 76 -1.52 -4.47 2.24
N CYS A 77 -2.05 -3.86 1.20
CA CYS A 77 -2.05 -4.42 -0.14
C CYS A 77 -2.05 -3.32 -1.20
N GLY A 78 -1.67 -3.68 -2.42
CA GLY A 78 -1.69 -2.76 -3.54
C GLY A 78 -1.18 -3.41 -4.83
N GLY A 79 -1.68 -2.94 -5.96
CA GLY A 79 -1.45 -3.52 -7.26
C GLY A 79 -0.71 -2.63 -8.25
N ILE A 80 -0.39 -3.26 -9.36
CA ILE A 80 0.06 -2.63 -10.61
C ILE A 80 -0.83 -3.18 -11.72
N ASN A 81 -1.41 -2.29 -12.51
CA ASN A 81 -2.03 -2.63 -13.78
C ASN A 81 -1.33 -1.88 -14.91
N PHE A 82 -1.47 -2.36 -16.12
CA PHE A 82 -0.80 -1.78 -17.27
C PHE A 82 -1.81 -1.17 -18.25
N ALA A 83 -1.33 -0.19 -19.01
CA ALA A 83 -2.08 0.43 -20.10
C ALA A 83 -1.14 0.72 -21.28
N GLU A 84 -1.73 1.11 -22.42
CA GLU A 84 -1.01 1.53 -23.64
C GLU A 84 0.09 0.55 -24.06
N LYS A 85 -0.28 -0.72 -24.24
CA LYS A 85 0.66 -1.79 -24.60
C LYS A 85 1.82 -1.93 -23.60
N ARG A 86 1.51 -1.81 -22.30
CA ARG A 86 2.46 -1.88 -21.17
C ARG A 86 3.53 -0.77 -21.16
N THR A 87 3.22 0.39 -21.72
CA THR A 87 4.08 1.58 -21.58
C THR A 87 3.71 2.45 -20.39
N ILE A 88 2.51 2.24 -19.83
CA ILE A 88 2.04 2.93 -18.62
C ILE A 88 1.83 1.90 -17.51
N GLY A 89 2.52 2.08 -16.39
CA GLY A 89 2.24 1.40 -15.13
C GLY A 89 1.24 2.19 -14.29
N LYS A 90 0.19 1.53 -13.83
CA LYS A 90 -0.86 2.14 -13.01
C LYS A 90 -0.80 1.56 -11.61
N ILE A 91 -0.51 2.39 -10.61
CA ILE A 91 -0.65 2.02 -9.20
C ILE A 91 -2.15 1.90 -8.89
N SER A 92 -2.56 0.79 -8.31
CA SER A 92 -3.96 0.47 -8.09
C SER A 92 -4.21 -0.13 -6.70
N TRP A 93 -5.38 0.16 -6.15
CA TRP A 93 -5.93 -0.44 -4.95
C TRP A 93 -4.99 -0.47 -3.75
N ASP A 94 -4.41 0.68 -3.40
CA ASP A 94 -3.61 0.86 -2.18
C ASP A 94 -4.51 0.88 -0.95
N ILE A 95 -4.36 -0.11 -0.09
CA ILE A 95 -5.13 -0.21 1.15
C ILE A 95 -4.18 -0.56 2.30
N MET A 96 -4.30 0.16 3.41
CA MET A 96 -3.51 -0.09 4.62
C MET A 96 -4.46 -0.23 5.82
N HIS A 97 -4.21 -1.24 6.64
CA HIS A 97 -4.95 -1.42 7.89
C HIS A 97 -4.88 -0.14 8.75
N PRO A 98 -6.00 0.37 9.30
CA PRO A 98 -6.02 1.63 10.04
C PRO A 98 -4.96 1.75 11.14
N ASP A 99 -4.74 0.68 11.92
CA ASP A 99 -3.76 0.66 13.02
C ASP A 99 -2.29 0.70 12.55
N TYR A 100 -2.06 0.50 11.25
CA TYR A 100 -0.74 0.49 10.63
C TYR A 100 -0.47 1.70 9.74
N GLN A 101 -1.44 2.60 9.61
CA GLN A 101 -1.25 3.89 8.94
C GLN A 101 -0.30 4.79 9.73
N GLY A 102 0.35 5.74 9.05
CA GLY A 102 1.30 6.65 9.68
C GLY A 102 2.67 6.04 10.08
N LYS A 103 2.90 4.75 9.80
CA LYS A 103 4.14 4.02 10.13
C LYS A 103 5.06 3.83 8.92
N SER A 104 4.92 4.63 7.89
CA SER A 104 5.68 4.55 6.62
C SER A 104 5.55 3.23 5.84
N LEU A 105 4.62 2.35 6.21
CA LEU A 105 4.42 1.06 5.54
C LEU A 105 3.82 1.22 4.13
N GLY A 106 2.86 2.15 3.97
CA GLY A 106 2.31 2.50 2.67
C GLY A 106 3.38 3.04 1.71
N LYS A 107 4.31 3.85 2.23
CA LYS A 107 5.48 4.33 1.47
C LYS A 107 6.38 3.18 1.03
N LYS A 108 6.64 2.19 1.90
CA LYS A 108 7.45 1.00 1.54
C LYS A 108 6.78 0.21 0.43
N LEU A 109 5.48 -0.05 0.54
CA LEU A 109 4.71 -0.80 -0.47
C LEU A 109 4.64 -0.06 -1.82
N LEU A 110 4.45 1.27 -1.80
CA LEU A 110 4.45 2.08 -3.01
C LEU A 110 5.82 2.08 -3.69
N ARG A 111 6.90 2.32 -2.94
CA ARG A 111 8.27 2.31 -3.48
C ARG A 111 8.64 0.96 -4.08
N TYR A 112 8.30 -0.14 -3.42
CA TYR A 112 8.52 -1.47 -3.98
C TYR A 112 7.90 -1.61 -5.37
N ARG A 113 6.65 -1.18 -5.56
CA ARG A 113 5.97 -1.26 -6.86
C ARG A 113 6.53 -0.28 -7.90
N ILE A 114 6.99 0.89 -7.48
CA ILE A 114 7.69 1.83 -8.36
C ILE A 114 8.99 1.18 -8.88
N GLU A 115 9.78 0.51 -8.03
CA GLU A 115 10.99 -0.17 -8.46
C GLU A 115 10.69 -1.36 -9.39
N VAL A 116 9.61 -2.12 -9.13
CA VAL A 116 9.14 -3.14 -10.07
C VAL A 116 8.83 -2.55 -11.45
N LEU A 117 8.15 -1.40 -11.50
CA LEU A 117 7.82 -0.72 -12.75
C LEU A 117 9.07 -0.16 -13.46
N LYS A 118 10.00 0.43 -12.72
CA LYS A 118 11.28 0.94 -13.28
C LYS A 118 12.12 -0.15 -13.89
N ALA A 119 12.02 -1.39 -13.40
CA ALA A 119 12.74 -2.53 -13.95
C ALA A 119 12.16 -3.06 -15.28
N ILE A 120 10.98 -2.59 -15.69
CA ILE A 120 10.33 -2.97 -16.95
C ILE A 120 10.70 -1.98 -18.05
N PRO A 121 11.49 -2.36 -19.07
CA PRO A 121 12.04 -1.42 -20.06
C PRO A 121 10.98 -0.69 -20.90
N SER A 122 9.78 -1.28 -21.05
CA SER A 122 8.69 -0.67 -21.82
C SER A 122 7.98 0.46 -21.07
N ILE A 123 8.12 0.56 -19.76
CA ILE A 123 7.43 1.58 -18.95
C ILE A 123 8.04 2.95 -19.21
N LYS A 124 7.19 3.88 -19.62
CA LYS A 124 7.52 5.30 -19.89
C LYS A 124 6.78 6.24 -18.94
N LYS A 125 5.80 5.73 -18.23
CA LYS A 125 4.95 6.54 -17.35
C LYS A 125 4.41 5.70 -16.20
N ILE A 126 4.40 6.26 -14.99
CA ILE A 126 3.72 5.67 -13.83
C ILE A 126 2.63 6.63 -13.39
N THR A 127 1.42 6.13 -13.20
CA THR A 127 0.25 6.91 -12.81
C THR A 127 -0.47 6.28 -11.62
N VAL A 128 -1.26 7.10 -10.93
CA VAL A 128 -2.23 6.67 -9.94
C VAL A 128 -3.51 7.48 -10.08
N ARG A 129 -4.65 6.84 -9.87
CA ARG A 129 -5.93 7.51 -9.65
C ARG A 129 -6.33 7.27 -8.20
N THR A 130 -6.44 8.34 -7.45
CA THR A 130 -6.70 8.33 -6.01
C THR A 130 -7.84 9.27 -5.66
N SER A 131 -8.07 9.55 -4.39
CA SER A 131 -9.12 10.46 -3.93
C SER A 131 -8.53 11.72 -3.29
N GLN A 132 -9.40 12.71 -3.03
CA GLN A 132 -9.06 13.91 -2.24
C GLN A 132 -8.54 13.57 -0.84
N LEU A 133 -8.81 12.37 -0.34
CA LEU A 133 -8.40 11.93 0.99
C LEU A 133 -6.96 11.39 1.03
N ALA A 134 -6.44 10.93 -0.10
CA ALA A 134 -5.14 10.25 -0.18
C ALA A 134 -4.13 10.91 -1.13
N TYR A 135 -4.50 11.87 -1.98
CA TYR A 135 -3.60 12.44 -2.98
C TYR A 135 -2.32 13.05 -2.39
N LYS A 136 -2.39 13.66 -1.19
CA LYS A 136 -1.22 14.23 -0.51
C LYS A 136 -0.17 13.19 -0.14
N PHE A 137 -0.58 11.95 0.11
CA PHE A 137 0.36 10.85 0.31
C PHE A 137 1.22 10.64 -0.95
N TYR A 138 0.59 10.57 -2.13
CA TYR A 138 1.30 10.39 -3.40
C TYR A 138 2.15 11.62 -3.77
N GLU A 139 1.64 12.81 -3.53
CA GLU A 139 2.38 14.07 -3.75
C GLU A 139 3.73 14.06 -2.99
N LYS A 140 3.73 13.64 -1.71
CA LYS A 140 4.94 13.47 -0.91
C LYS A 140 5.87 12.36 -1.41
N GLN A 141 5.40 11.47 -2.27
CA GLN A 141 6.20 10.40 -2.87
C GLN A 141 6.66 10.72 -4.30
N GLY A 142 6.51 11.95 -4.76
CA GLY A 142 7.00 12.39 -6.06
C GLY A 142 5.97 12.32 -7.20
N PHE A 143 4.69 12.23 -6.88
CA PHE A 143 3.61 12.34 -7.87
C PHE A 143 3.11 13.77 -8.00
N THR A 144 2.80 14.18 -9.21
CA THR A 144 2.18 15.49 -9.53
C THR A 144 0.75 15.28 -9.96
N LEU A 145 -0.14 16.16 -9.48
CA LEU A 145 -1.55 16.16 -9.84
C LEU A 145 -1.74 16.67 -11.28
N ASN A 146 -2.47 15.91 -12.09
CA ASN A 146 -2.80 16.24 -13.48
C ASN A 146 -4.27 16.65 -13.66
N GLU A 147 -5.19 15.95 -12.99
CA GLU A 147 -6.62 16.14 -13.22
C GLU A 147 -7.41 15.81 -11.94
N ILE A 148 -8.54 16.50 -11.77
CA ILE A 148 -9.54 16.20 -10.76
C ILE A 148 -10.89 15.99 -11.44
N LYS A 149 -11.58 14.87 -11.10
CA LYS A 149 -12.97 14.63 -11.49
C LYS A 149 -13.83 14.49 -10.25
N ARG A 150 -14.81 15.38 -10.10
CA ARG A 150 -15.70 15.37 -8.94
C ARG A 150 -16.66 14.19 -8.96
N ASN A 151 -16.95 13.63 -7.78
CA ASN A 151 -17.88 12.52 -7.57
C ASN A 151 -17.64 11.31 -8.51
N TYR A 152 -16.38 11.04 -8.82
CA TYR A 152 -16.01 9.99 -9.78
C TYR A 152 -16.21 8.59 -9.23
N TRP A 153 -15.78 8.35 -7.99
CA TRP A 153 -15.90 7.04 -7.34
C TRP A 153 -17.28 6.83 -6.75
N ALA A 154 -17.85 7.86 -6.15
CA ALA A 154 -19.18 7.95 -5.60
C ALA A 154 -19.48 9.41 -5.22
N ASP A 155 -20.69 9.71 -4.76
CA ASP A 155 -21.02 11.04 -4.24
C ASP A 155 -20.10 11.41 -3.07
N GLY A 156 -19.42 12.56 -3.17
CA GLY A 156 -18.43 13.02 -2.21
C GLY A 156 -17.03 12.39 -2.35
N PHE A 157 -16.81 11.50 -3.33
CA PHE A 157 -15.51 10.88 -3.58
C PHE A 157 -14.97 11.25 -4.96
N ASP A 158 -14.12 12.28 -4.98
CA ASP A 158 -13.48 12.78 -6.19
C ASP A 158 -12.33 11.90 -6.64
N MET A 159 -12.04 11.87 -7.95
CA MET A 159 -10.86 11.24 -8.49
C MET A 159 -9.76 12.28 -8.73
N TYR A 160 -8.59 11.99 -8.21
CA TYR A 160 -7.34 12.74 -8.41
C TYR A 160 -6.40 11.88 -9.26
N SER A 161 -6.18 12.28 -10.51
CA SER A 161 -5.24 11.63 -11.41
C SER A 161 -3.86 12.24 -11.26
N MET A 162 -2.86 11.41 -10.97
CA MET A 162 -1.50 11.86 -10.68
C MET A 162 -0.48 11.06 -11.48
N GLN A 163 0.68 11.66 -11.71
CA GLN A 163 1.80 11.05 -12.43
C GLN A 163 3.08 11.15 -11.60
N TYR A 164 3.86 10.08 -11.59
CA TYR A 164 5.18 10.05 -10.97
C TYR A 164 6.22 10.77 -11.84
N ASN A 165 7.09 11.57 -11.22
CA ASN A 165 7.98 12.50 -11.94
C ASN A 165 9.39 11.94 -12.22
N GLU A 166 9.81 10.86 -11.54
CA GLU A 166 11.19 10.39 -11.55
C GLU A 166 11.37 9.07 -12.32
N LEU A 167 10.91 9.02 -13.57
CA LEU A 167 11.18 7.91 -14.49
C LEU A 167 12.38 8.18 -15.37
#